data_3abae6afc2b3ca17df4929e10c4ef2d7
#
_entry.id   3abae6afc2b3ca17df4929e10c4ef2d7
#
_cell.length_a   1.000
_cell.length_b   1.000
_cell.length_c   1.000
_cell.angle_alpha   90.00
_cell.angle_beta   90.00
_cell.angle_gamma   90.00
#
_symmetry.space_group_name_H-M   'P 1'
#
loop_
_entity.id
_entity.type
_entity.pdbx_description
1 polymer ?
#
loop_
_entity_poly.entity_id
_entity_poly.type
_entity_poly.pdbx_seq_one_letter_code
_entity_poly.pdbx_strand_id
1 'polypeptide(L)'
;MTRKQRVDFVHLLGDLLQNGFSLQQAFAFFINANLFAPSILEAVQQDLHQGKSLALSFTQLRYSNDQLLQIELAETHGDLAQTLLGIAEQMRLVQRQRENFLKAVSYPLLLLVFLIVILLGMRFFLLPQLLTSGMIRAEDFSVQLIKAVPMIGLGIILFLLLLMLSWRNWGKRHNYIVRFRFLAKIPLVGTLFSNYYSAYFALEWGKLFQQGLELNQIIECLLVIDGKSLMQELAAELKIRLAQGNTLAAELGRYPFLTKEFSRIVFQGEARGNLAKELL
;
A
#
# COMPACT_ATOMS: atom_id res chain seq x y z
N MET A 1 -10.04 12.22 -9.73
CA MET A 1 -10.53 10.88 -10.15
C MET A 1 -10.84 10.01 -8.97
N THR A 2 -11.91 9.21 -9.04
CA THR A 2 -12.20 8.14 -8.08
C THR A 2 -11.19 6.99 -8.27
N ARG A 3 -11.10 6.08 -7.28
CA ARG A 3 -10.21 4.91 -7.39
C ARG A 3 -10.59 4.02 -8.59
N LYS A 4 -11.89 3.81 -8.82
CA LYS A 4 -12.39 3.04 -9.97
C LYS A 4 -12.01 3.71 -11.29
N GLN A 5 -12.23 5.02 -11.42
CA GLN A 5 -11.84 5.75 -12.63
C GLN A 5 -10.34 5.68 -12.93
N ARG A 6 -9.48 5.66 -11.89
CA ARG A 6 -8.02 5.48 -12.10
C ARG A 6 -7.68 4.12 -12.67
N VAL A 7 -8.33 3.06 -12.18
CA VAL A 7 -8.15 1.70 -12.72
C VAL A 7 -8.59 1.64 -14.18
N ASP A 8 -9.78 2.17 -14.46
CA ASP A 8 -10.35 2.14 -15.82
C ASP A 8 -9.49 2.99 -16.78
N PHE A 9 -8.95 4.11 -16.32
CA PHE A 9 -8.07 4.98 -17.10
C PHE A 9 -6.78 4.26 -17.53
N VAL A 10 -6.06 3.67 -16.58
CA VAL A 10 -4.80 2.97 -16.87
C VAL A 10 -5.05 1.72 -17.70
N HIS A 11 -6.13 1.00 -17.44
CA HIS A 11 -6.49 -0.18 -18.23
C HIS A 11 -6.79 0.17 -19.69
N LEU A 12 -7.68 1.15 -19.92
CA LEU A 12 -8.03 1.59 -21.27
C LEU A 12 -6.83 2.18 -22.01
N LEU A 13 -5.97 2.92 -21.32
CA LEU A 13 -4.75 3.44 -21.92
C LEU A 13 -3.83 2.29 -22.32
N GLY A 14 -3.61 1.31 -21.46
CA GLY A 14 -2.82 0.12 -21.76
C GLY A 14 -3.39 -0.68 -22.94
N ASP A 15 -4.71 -0.89 -22.97
CA ASP A 15 -5.39 -1.58 -24.07
C ASP A 15 -5.20 -0.84 -25.41
N LEU A 16 -5.36 0.48 -25.45
CA LEU A 16 -5.17 1.26 -26.66
C LEU A 16 -3.73 1.18 -27.17
N LEU A 17 -2.75 1.32 -26.27
CA LEU A 17 -1.33 1.22 -26.62
C LEU A 17 -0.99 -0.20 -27.13
N GLN A 18 -1.53 -1.24 -26.51
CA GLN A 18 -1.34 -2.63 -26.94
C GLN A 18 -1.92 -2.88 -28.33
N ASN A 19 -3.01 -2.19 -28.68
CA ASN A 19 -3.60 -2.23 -30.01
C ASN A 19 -2.92 -1.30 -31.02
N GLY A 20 -1.76 -0.73 -30.68
CA GLY A 20 -0.95 0.07 -31.60
C GLY A 20 -1.30 1.55 -31.69
N PHE A 21 -2.22 2.05 -30.85
CA PHE A 21 -2.49 3.48 -30.78
C PHE A 21 -1.31 4.21 -30.14
N SER A 22 -0.98 5.39 -30.64
CA SER A 22 -0.04 6.26 -29.96
C SER A 22 -0.66 6.91 -28.72
N LEU A 23 0.14 7.40 -27.78
CA LEU A 23 -0.35 8.15 -26.62
C LEU A 23 -1.28 9.29 -27.02
N GLN A 24 -0.92 10.06 -28.05
CA GLN A 24 -1.73 11.17 -28.56
C GLN A 24 -3.10 10.69 -29.06
N GLN A 25 -3.15 9.59 -29.81
CA GLN A 25 -4.40 9.00 -30.29
C GLN A 25 -5.27 8.48 -29.14
N ALA A 26 -4.66 7.85 -28.14
CA ALA A 26 -5.37 7.36 -26.96
C ALA A 26 -6.00 8.51 -26.16
N PHE A 27 -5.28 9.61 -25.93
CA PHE A 27 -5.84 10.80 -25.27
C PHE A 27 -6.93 11.47 -26.11
N ALA A 28 -6.75 11.59 -27.43
CA ALA A 28 -7.79 12.11 -28.33
C ALA A 28 -9.07 11.24 -28.27
N PHE A 29 -8.92 9.92 -28.21
CA PHE A 29 -10.03 9.00 -28.03
C PHE A 29 -10.76 9.24 -26.69
N PHE A 30 -10.04 9.43 -25.57
CA PHE A 30 -10.65 9.69 -24.26
C PHE A 30 -11.43 11.00 -24.24
N ILE A 31 -10.94 12.05 -24.91
CA ILE A 31 -11.61 13.33 -25.01
C ILE A 31 -12.89 13.19 -25.87
N ASN A 32 -12.77 12.61 -27.05
CA ASN A 32 -13.91 12.45 -27.99
C ASN A 32 -15.02 11.56 -27.42
N ALA A 33 -14.64 10.52 -26.70
CA ALA A 33 -15.58 9.61 -26.04
C ALA A 33 -16.12 10.13 -24.69
N ASN A 34 -15.63 11.28 -24.20
CA ASN A 34 -16.01 11.90 -22.93
C ASN A 34 -15.95 10.93 -21.73
N LEU A 35 -14.93 10.07 -21.72
CA LEU A 35 -14.80 8.99 -20.72
C LEU A 35 -14.30 9.48 -19.37
N PHE A 36 -13.53 10.56 -19.36
CA PHE A 36 -12.91 11.13 -18.16
C PHE A 36 -13.09 12.64 -18.14
N ALA A 37 -12.94 13.26 -16.96
CA ALA A 37 -13.08 14.71 -16.81
C ALA A 37 -12.10 15.46 -17.74
N PRO A 38 -12.58 16.40 -18.57
CA PRO A 38 -11.73 17.12 -19.53
C PRO A 38 -10.52 17.80 -18.88
N SER A 39 -10.73 18.42 -17.71
CA SER A 39 -9.65 19.10 -16.97
C SER A 39 -8.46 18.19 -16.60
N ILE A 40 -8.72 16.89 -16.43
CA ILE A 40 -7.67 15.92 -16.13
C ILE A 40 -6.90 15.55 -17.39
N LEU A 41 -7.63 15.32 -18.49
CA LEU A 41 -7.02 14.96 -19.77
C LEU A 41 -6.19 16.10 -20.34
N GLU A 42 -6.70 17.34 -20.26
CA GLU A 42 -6.00 18.56 -20.68
C GLU A 42 -4.72 18.77 -19.87
N ALA A 43 -4.77 18.59 -18.54
CA ALA A 43 -3.60 18.74 -17.70
C ALA A 43 -2.50 17.73 -18.07
N VAL A 44 -2.86 16.45 -18.27
CA VAL A 44 -1.89 15.43 -18.69
C VAL A 44 -1.34 15.72 -20.09
N GLN A 45 -2.19 16.10 -21.04
CA GLN A 45 -1.74 16.46 -22.38
C GLN A 45 -0.77 17.66 -22.36
N GLN A 46 -1.08 18.70 -21.56
CA GLN A 46 -0.22 19.86 -21.43
C GLN A 46 1.17 19.47 -20.89
N ASP A 47 1.22 18.60 -19.87
CA ASP A 47 2.47 18.10 -19.32
C ASP A 47 3.27 17.33 -20.38
N LEU A 48 2.61 16.44 -21.16
CA LEU A 48 3.25 15.70 -22.24
C LEU A 48 3.74 16.62 -23.38
N HIS A 49 2.98 17.66 -23.74
CA HIS A 49 3.43 18.67 -24.72
C HIS A 49 4.63 19.49 -24.23
N GLN A 50 4.80 19.65 -22.91
CA GLN A 50 5.98 20.27 -22.31
C GLN A 50 7.19 19.32 -22.25
N GLY A 51 7.08 18.11 -22.77
CA GLY A 51 8.15 17.11 -22.75
C GLY A 51 8.33 16.40 -21.40
N LYS A 52 7.36 16.51 -20.48
CA LYS A 52 7.40 15.75 -19.25
C LYS A 52 7.08 14.28 -19.51
N SER A 53 7.66 13.38 -18.71
CA SER A 53 7.34 11.96 -18.78
C SER A 53 5.88 11.68 -18.40
N LEU A 54 5.33 10.55 -18.88
CA LEU A 54 3.99 10.11 -18.52
C LEU A 54 3.85 9.91 -17.01
N ALA A 55 4.89 9.36 -16.37
CA ALA A 55 4.93 9.17 -14.94
C ALA A 55 4.80 10.49 -14.17
N LEU A 56 5.53 11.55 -14.58
CA LEU A 56 5.42 12.87 -13.97
C LEU A 56 4.03 13.47 -14.17
N SER A 57 3.44 13.30 -15.37
CA SER A 57 2.07 13.75 -15.65
C SER A 57 1.02 13.04 -14.80
N PHE A 58 1.29 11.81 -14.37
CA PHE A 58 0.38 11.01 -13.54
C PHE A 58 0.50 11.29 -12.03
N THR A 59 1.49 12.07 -11.58
CA THR A 59 1.60 12.45 -10.15
C THR A 59 0.34 13.13 -9.62
N GLN A 60 -0.27 14.00 -10.43
CA GLN A 60 -1.53 14.68 -10.08
C GLN A 60 -2.74 13.71 -9.99
N LEU A 61 -2.66 12.54 -10.59
CA LEU A 61 -3.74 11.54 -10.60
C LEU A 61 -3.77 10.66 -9.35
N ARG A 62 -2.82 10.85 -8.43
CA ARG A 62 -2.70 10.11 -7.16
C ARG A 62 -2.45 8.61 -7.34
N TYR A 63 -1.64 8.24 -8.31
CA TYR A 63 -1.03 6.91 -8.35
C TYR A 63 0.03 6.78 -7.25
N SER A 64 0.33 5.57 -6.82
CA SER A 64 1.40 5.35 -5.84
C SER A 64 2.77 5.57 -6.50
N ASN A 65 3.77 5.92 -5.68
CA ASN A 65 5.13 6.13 -6.18
C ASN A 65 5.68 4.89 -6.88
N ASP A 66 5.34 3.69 -6.38
CA ASP A 66 5.74 2.43 -7.02
C ASP A 66 5.11 2.27 -8.41
N GLN A 67 3.85 2.69 -8.58
CA GLN A 67 3.18 2.69 -9.90
C GLN A 67 3.80 3.71 -10.85
N LEU A 68 4.11 4.91 -10.35
CA LEU A 68 4.78 5.95 -11.13
C LEU A 68 6.18 5.51 -11.58
N LEU A 69 6.92 4.83 -10.70
CA LEU A 69 8.21 4.24 -11.03
C LEU A 69 8.11 3.21 -12.16
N GLN A 70 7.14 2.29 -12.06
CA GLN A 70 6.92 1.29 -13.11
C GLN A 70 6.60 1.95 -14.46
N ILE A 71 5.79 3.02 -14.47
CA ILE A 71 5.48 3.77 -15.69
C ILE A 71 6.73 4.45 -16.26
N GLU A 72 7.54 5.12 -15.43
CA GLU A 72 8.78 5.80 -15.84
C GLU A 72 9.78 4.82 -16.49
N LEU A 73 9.96 3.67 -15.85
CA LEU A 73 10.83 2.62 -16.38
C LEU A 73 10.31 2.04 -17.69
N ALA A 74 9.00 1.80 -17.78
CA ALA A 74 8.37 1.27 -18.97
C ALA A 74 8.41 2.28 -20.14
N GLU A 75 8.30 3.56 -19.86
CA GLU A 75 8.45 4.63 -20.87
C GLU A 75 9.87 4.66 -21.44
N THR A 76 10.87 4.41 -20.60
CA THR A 76 12.28 4.39 -21.01
C THR A 76 12.65 3.12 -21.75
N HIS A 77 12.12 1.96 -21.34
CA HIS A 77 12.51 0.64 -21.85
C HIS A 77 11.52 0.01 -22.85
N GLY A 78 10.39 0.66 -23.12
CA GLY A 78 9.54 0.31 -24.27
C GLY A 78 8.38 -0.66 -24.00
N ASP A 79 8.06 -1.00 -22.76
CA ASP A 79 6.96 -1.93 -22.42
C ASP A 79 5.79 -1.25 -21.67
N LEU A 80 5.44 -0.03 -22.12
CA LEU A 80 4.47 0.81 -21.46
C LEU A 80 3.07 0.19 -21.44
N ALA A 81 2.64 -0.43 -22.55
CA ALA A 81 1.31 -1.02 -22.66
C ALA A 81 1.09 -2.14 -21.63
N GLN A 82 2.00 -3.10 -21.57
CA GLN A 82 1.91 -4.23 -20.66
C GLN A 82 2.05 -3.79 -19.19
N THR A 83 2.91 -2.81 -18.92
CA THR A 83 3.07 -2.24 -17.57
C THR A 83 1.78 -1.57 -17.08
N LEU A 84 1.13 -0.77 -17.92
CA LEU A 84 -0.16 -0.14 -17.58
C LEU A 84 -1.26 -1.16 -17.32
N LEU A 85 -1.35 -2.21 -18.11
CA LEU A 85 -2.29 -3.32 -17.89
C LEU A 85 -1.99 -4.05 -16.57
N GLY A 86 -0.72 -4.32 -16.29
CA GLY A 86 -0.29 -4.93 -15.03
C GLY A 86 -0.64 -4.08 -13.80
N ILE A 87 -0.44 -2.77 -13.88
CA ILE A 87 -0.84 -1.80 -12.83
C ILE A 87 -2.37 -1.84 -12.63
N ALA A 88 -3.14 -1.84 -13.73
CA ALA A 88 -4.60 -1.91 -13.66
C ALA A 88 -5.08 -3.19 -12.97
N GLU A 89 -4.51 -4.33 -13.32
CA GLU A 89 -4.84 -5.62 -12.71
C GLU A 89 -4.49 -5.65 -11.22
N GLN A 90 -3.30 -5.21 -10.85
CA GLN A 90 -2.89 -5.08 -9.45
C GLN A 90 -3.85 -4.19 -8.66
N MET A 91 -4.24 -3.03 -9.21
CA MET A 91 -5.20 -2.14 -8.57
C MET A 91 -6.58 -2.79 -8.42
N ARG A 92 -7.05 -3.57 -9.40
CA ARG A 92 -8.30 -4.35 -9.34
C ARG A 92 -8.25 -5.43 -8.25
N LEU A 93 -7.14 -6.15 -8.15
CA LEU A 93 -6.94 -7.15 -7.10
C LEU A 93 -7.04 -6.54 -5.70
N VAL A 94 -6.33 -5.43 -5.47
CA VAL A 94 -6.38 -4.70 -4.18
C VAL A 94 -7.80 -4.18 -3.89
N GLN A 95 -8.52 -3.72 -4.91
CA GLN A 95 -9.91 -3.29 -4.75
C GLN A 95 -10.82 -4.45 -4.35
N ARG A 96 -10.74 -5.59 -5.04
CA ARG A 96 -11.51 -6.81 -4.71
C ARG A 96 -11.21 -7.30 -3.30
N GLN A 97 -9.94 -7.33 -2.90
CA GLN A 97 -9.55 -7.70 -1.54
C GLN A 97 -10.19 -6.79 -0.49
N ARG A 98 -10.20 -5.48 -0.73
CA ARG A 98 -10.82 -4.50 0.15
C ARG A 98 -12.34 -4.70 0.25
N GLU A 99 -13.00 -4.92 -0.88
CA GLU A 99 -14.45 -5.17 -0.92
C GLU A 99 -14.81 -6.46 -0.16
N ASN A 100 -14.03 -7.52 -0.37
CA ASN A 100 -14.21 -8.79 0.35
C ASN A 100 -13.97 -8.63 1.86
N PHE A 101 -12.95 -7.86 2.25
CA PHE A 101 -12.70 -7.55 3.65
C PHE A 101 -13.86 -6.77 4.28
N LEU A 102 -14.36 -5.72 3.62
CA LEU A 102 -15.50 -4.96 4.10
C LEU A 102 -16.76 -5.82 4.24
N LYS A 103 -17.02 -6.71 3.28
CA LYS A 103 -18.13 -7.68 3.37
C LYS A 103 -17.96 -8.63 4.55
N ALA A 104 -16.76 -9.15 4.77
CA ALA A 104 -16.47 -10.05 5.88
C ALA A 104 -16.63 -9.37 7.26
N VAL A 105 -16.24 -8.10 7.37
CA VAL A 105 -16.32 -7.34 8.64
C VAL A 105 -17.72 -6.78 8.90
N SER A 106 -18.54 -6.57 7.87
CA SER A 106 -19.87 -5.95 8.01
C SER A 106 -20.81 -6.71 8.95
N TYR A 107 -20.83 -8.04 8.87
CA TYR A 107 -21.67 -8.89 9.73
C TYR A 107 -21.25 -8.87 11.22
N PRO A 108 -19.98 -9.10 11.58
CA PRO A 108 -19.53 -8.94 12.96
C PRO A 108 -19.78 -7.54 13.52
N LEU A 109 -19.62 -6.50 12.72
CA LEU A 109 -19.84 -5.12 13.13
C LEU A 109 -21.33 -4.87 13.41
N LEU A 110 -22.23 -5.40 12.58
CA LEU A 110 -23.68 -5.31 12.78
C LEU A 110 -24.08 -6.01 14.09
N LEU A 111 -23.58 -7.23 14.35
CA LEU A 111 -23.83 -7.95 15.59
C LEU A 111 -23.33 -7.19 16.82
N LEU A 112 -22.15 -6.58 16.73
CA LEU A 112 -21.56 -5.79 17.80
C LEU A 112 -22.40 -4.54 18.10
N VAL A 113 -22.88 -3.83 17.07
CA VAL A 113 -23.79 -2.70 17.22
C VAL A 113 -25.09 -3.14 17.88
N PHE A 114 -25.67 -4.26 17.44
CA PHE A 114 -26.90 -4.82 18.03
C PHE A 114 -26.70 -5.18 19.50
N LEU A 115 -25.58 -5.82 19.83
CA LEU A 115 -25.23 -6.14 21.23
C LEU A 115 -25.13 -4.87 22.09
N ILE A 116 -24.46 -3.83 21.59
CA ILE A 116 -24.35 -2.56 22.29
C ILE A 116 -25.73 -1.92 22.52
N VAL A 117 -26.60 -1.94 21.53
CA VAL A 117 -27.98 -1.41 21.66
C VAL A 117 -28.75 -2.15 22.74
N ILE A 118 -28.67 -3.51 22.78
CA ILE A 118 -29.32 -4.31 23.81
C ILE A 118 -28.76 -3.95 25.19
N LEU A 119 -27.45 -3.90 25.36
CA LEU A 119 -26.81 -3.58 26.64
C LEU A 119 -27.18 -2.16 27.13
N LEU A 120 -27.27 -1.20 26.23
CA LEU A 120 -27.73 0.15 26.55
C LEU A 120 -29.21 0.15 26.96
N GLY A 121 -30.05 -0.59 26.23
CA GLY A 121 -31.46 -0.77 26.57
C GLY A 121 -31.64 -1.40 27.97
N MET A 122 -30.87 -2.46 28.27
CA MET A 122 -30.88 -3.05 29.62
C MET A 122 -30.43 -2.05 30.69
N ARG A 123 -29.37 -1.28 30.41
CA ARG A 123 -28.85 -0.30 31.37
C ARG A 123 -29.82 0.84 31.68
N PHE A 124 -30.50 1.39 30.64
CA PHE A 124 -31.33 2.57 30.80
C PHE A 124 -32.79 2.24 31.17
N PHE A 125 -33.32 1.11 30.74
CA PHE A 125 -34.72 0.74 30.96
C PHE A 125 -34.91 -0.37 32.02
N LEU A 126 -34.19 -1.49 31.88
CA LEU A 126 -34.42 -2.66 32.73
C LEU A 126 -33.79 -2.53 34.11
N LEU A 127 -32.55 -2.08 34.15
CA LEU A 127 -31.78 -2.01 35.41
C LEU A 127 -32.41 -1.08 36.45
N PRO A 128 -32.92 0.13 36.13
CA PRO A 128 -33.62 0.97 37.10
C PRO A 128 -34.87 0.31 37.66
N GLN A 129 -35.67 -0.37 36.82
CA GLN A 129 -36.88 -1.04 37.24
C GLN A 129 -36.60 -2.21 38.20
N LEU A 130 -35.55 -3.00 37.92
CA LEU A 130 -35.14 -4.12 38.76
C LEU A 130 -34.57 -3.68 40.12
N LEU A 131 -33.86 -2.56 40.15
CA LEU A 131 -33.35 -1.98 41.38
C LEU A 131 -34.45 -1.39 42.26
N THR A 132 -35.45 -0.73 41.65
CA THR A 132 -36.60 -0.18 42.41
C THR A 132 -37.55 -1.24 42.93
N SER A 133 -37.67 -2.36 42.23
CA SER A 133 -38.49 -3.54 42.67
C SER A 133 -37.83 -4.37 43.77
N GLY A 134 -36.60 -4.09 44.14
CA GLY A 134 -35.84 -4.83 45.15
C GLY A 134 -35.44 -6.26 44.75
N MET A 135 -35.63 -6.65 43.47
CA MET A 135 -35.31 -7.99 42.98
C MET A 135 -33.79 -8.22 42.83
N ILE A 136 -33.00 -7.15 42.66
CA ILE A 136 -31.56 -7.21 42.44
C ILE A 136 -30.86 -6.16 43.33
N ARG A 137 -29.74 -6.53 43.93
CA ARG A 137 -28.94 -5.60 44.72
C ARG A 137 -27.95 -4.86 43.80
N ALA A 138 -27.72 -3.59 44.07
CA ALA A 138 -26.77 -2.75 43.31
C ALA A 138 -25.35 -3.29 43.34
N GLU A 139 -25.00 -4.12 44.30
CA GLU A 139 -23.69 -4.74 44.52
C GLU A 139 -23.49 -6.04 43.71
N ASP A 140 -24.56 -6.60 43.10
CA ASP A 140 -24.43 -7.81 42.34
C ASP A 140 -23.47 -7.64 41.14
N PHE A 141 -22.61 -8.64 40.93
CA PHE A 141 -21.60 -8.65 39.88
C PHE A 141 -22.21 -8.41 38.49
N SER A 142 -23.40 -8.97 38.23
CA SER A 142 -24.14 -8.79 36.95
C SER A 142 -24.52 -7.33 36.73
N VAL A 143 -24.94 -6.62 37.77
CA VAL A 143 -25.28 -5.19 37.70
C VAL A 143 -24.05 -4.33 37.44
N GLN A 144 -22.95 -4.64 38.12
CA GLN A 144 -21.67 -3.93 37.90
C GLN A 144 -21.15 -4.18 36.46
N LEU A 145 -21.27 -5.41 35.95
CA LEU A 145 -20.87 -5.74 34.58
C LEU A 145 -21.70 -4.96 33.56
N ILE A 146 -23.02 -4.91 33.69
CA ILE A 146 -23.90 -4.17 32.74
C ILE A 146 -23.60 -2.65 32.79
N LYS A 147 -23.22 -2.12 33.95
CA LYS A 147 -22.82 -0.72 34.09
C LYS A 147 -21.44 -0.45 33.46
N ALA A 148 -20.51 -1.39 33.59
CA ALA A 148 -19.12 -1.22 33.16
C ALA A 148 -18.91 -1.46 31.66
N VAL A 149 -19.62 -2.42 31.06
CA VAL A 149 -19.42 -2.82 29.66
C VAL A 149 -19.49 -1.66 28.66
N PRO A 150 -20.49 -0.74 28.70
CA PRO A 150 -20.51 0.38 27.76
C PRO A 150 -19.34 1.36 27.96
N MET A 151 -18.91 1.57 29.22
CA MET A 151 -17.75 2.44 29.52
C MET A 151 -16.44 1.80 29.06
N ILE A 152 -16.28 0.50 29.27
CA ILE A 152 -15.12 -0.26 28.79
C ILE A 152 -15.09 -0.24 27.26
N GLY A 153 -16.24 -0.47 26.61
CA GLY A 153 -16.36 -0.42 25.15
C GLY A 153 -15.95 0.95 24.57
N LEU A 154 -16.47 2.02 25.18
CA LEU A 154 -16.10 3.40 24.79
C LEU A 154 -14.60 3.68 25.04
N GLY A 155 -14.08 3.20 26.17
CA GLY A 155 -12.66 3.30 26.52
C GLY A 155 -11.76 2.57 25.51
N ILE A 156 -12.14 1.37 25.08
CA ILE A 156 -11.42 0.61 24.06
C ILE A 156 -11.46 1.34 22.72
N ILE A 157 -12.62 1.84 22.30
CA ILE A 157 -12.75 2.61 21.05
C ILE A 157 -11.86 3.86 21.09
N LEU A 158 -11.92 4.64 22.18
CA LEU A 158 -11.11 5.83 22.37
C LEU A 158 -9.61 5.50 22.37
N PHE A 159 -9.22 4.42 23.05
CA PHE A 159 -7.85 3.94 23.10
C PHE A 159 -7.34 3.54 21.71
N LEU A 160 -8.13 2.79 20.93
CA LEU A 160 -7.79 2.41 19.55
C LEU A 160 -7.67 3.64 18.65
N LEU A 161 -8.55 4.63 18.84
CA LEU A 161 -8.53 5.88 18.08
C LEU A 161 -7.29 6.71 18.41
N LEU A 162 -6.92 6.80 19.68
CA LEU A 162 -5.68 7.46 20.14
C LEU A 162 -4.43 6.73 19.63
N LEU A 163 -4.43 5.39 19.66
CA LEU A 163 -3.36 4.58 19.06
C LEU A 163 -3.22 4.85 17.56
N MET A 164 -4.33 4.88 16.83
CA MET A 164 -4.33 5.16 15.39
C MET A 164 -3.83 6.57 15.08
N LEU A 165 -4.25 7.57 15.85
CA LEU A 165 -3.79 8.95 15.70
C LEU A 165 -2.31 9.10 16.06
N SER A 166 -1.88 8.47 17.15
CA SER A 166 -0.48 8.45 17.58
C SER A 166 0.40 7.78 16.53
N TRP A 167 -0.03 6.62 16.00
CA TRP A 167 0.65 5.92 14.90
C TRP A 167 0.77 6.77 13.64
N ARG A 168 -0.32 7.46 13.27
CA ARG A 168 -0.33 8.37 12.09
C ARG A 168 0.62 9.55 12.29
N ASN A 169 0.66 10.12 13.48
CA ASN A 169 1.53 11.26 13.80
C ASN A 169 3.01 10.84 13.90
N TRP A 170 3.26 9.69 14.55
CA TRP A 170 4.59 9.08 14.61
C TRP A 170 5.12 8.74 13.22
N GLY A 171 4.25 8.21 12.34
CA GLY A 171 4.56 7.89 10.97
C GLY A 171 4.94 9.08 10.09
N LYS A 172 4.44 10.29 10.40
CA LYS A 172 4.83 11.51 9.69
C LYS A 172 6.20 12.05 10.09
N ARG A 173 6.67 11.69 11.30
CA ARG A 173 7.93 12.20 11.87
C ARG A 173 9.13 11.29 11.64
N HIS A 174 8.90 10.03 11.24
CA HIS A 174 9.96 9.03 11.09
C HIS A 174 10.04 8.51 9.67
N ASN A 175 11.27 8.17 9.25
CA ASN A 175 11.54 7.55 7.97
C ASN A 175 10.86 6.18 7.85
N TYR A 176 10.56 5.77 6.62
CA TYR A 176 9.91 4.47 6.35
C TYR A 176 10.73 3.30 6.89
N ILE A 177 12.05 3.30 6.74
CA ILE A 177 12.94 2.25 7.26
C ILE A 177 12.76 2.06 8.77
N VAL A 178 12.69 3.16 9.55
CA VAL A 178 12.51 3.09 11.01
C VAL A 178 11.14 2.49 11.35
N ARG A 179 10.08 2.92 10.66
CA ARG A 179 8.73 2.40 10.86
C ARG A 179 8.63 0.91 10.54
N PHE A 180 9.23 0.49 9.45
CA PHE A 180 9.22 -0.90 8.99
C PHE A 180 10.08 -1.80 9.87
N ARG A 181 11.18 -1.28 10.39
CA ARG A 181 12.00 -1.97 11.41
C ARG A 181 11.22 -2.22 12.69
N PHE A 182 10.34 -1.29 13.08
CA PHE A 182 9.46 -1.47 14.24
C PHE A 182 8.36 -2.50 13.96
N LEU A 183 7.67 -2.40 12.81
CA LEU A 183 6.62 -3.35 12.41
C LEU A 183 7.12 -4.79 12.33
N ALA A 184 8.33 -5.00 11.81
CA ALA A 184 8.94 -6.32 11.71
C ALA A 184 9.19 -6.99 13.08
N LYS A 185 9.24 -6.21 14.18
CA LYS A 185 9.43 -6.74 15.54
C LYS A 185 8.14 -7.20 16.22
N ILE A 186 6.97 -6.89 15.65
CA ILE A 186 5.68 -7.28 16.22
C ILE A 186 5.46 -8.78 15.97
N PRO A 187 5.25 -9.61 16.99
CA PRO A 187 5.01 -11.04 16.81
C PRO A 187 3.76 -11.26 15.93
N LEU A 188 3.78 -12.30 15.10
CA LEU A 188 2.76 -12.69 14.11
C LEU A 188 2.65 -11.72 12.91
N VAL A 189 2.51 -10.42 13.15
CA VAL A 189 2.42 -9.40 12.10
C VAL A 189 3.77 -9.21 11.40
N GLY A 190 4.86 -9.20 12.16
CA GLY A 190 6.21 -8.98 11.63
C GLY A 190 6.64 -10.03 10.61
N THR A 191 6.32 -11.29 10.85
CA THR A 191 6.65 -12.39 9.91
C THR A 191 5.89 -12.25 8.59
N LEU A 192 4.56 -12.02 8.65
CA LEU A 192 3.75 -11.78 7.46
C LEU A 192 4.24 -10.57 6.68
N PHE A 193 4.59 -9.51 7.42
CA PHE A 193 5.08 -8.26 6.87
C PHE A 193 6.43 -8.45 6.16
N SER A 194 7.38 -9.14 6.79
CA SER A 194 8.69 -9.40 6.20
C SER A 194 8.60 -10.29 4.96
N ASN A 195 7.75 -11.31 4.98
CA ASN A 195 7.51 -12.17 3.82
C ASN A 195 6.92 -11.37 2.64
N TYR A 196 5.90 -10.53 2.93
CA TYR A 196 5.28 -9.70 1.90
C TYR A 196 6.29 -8.76 1.25
N TYR A 197 7.06 -8.01 2.06
CA TYR A 197 8.02 -7.05 1.52
C TYR A 197 9.21 -7.72 0.84
N SER A 198 9.69 -8.86 1.33
CA SER A 198 10.74 -9.61 0.64
C SER A 198 10.28 -10.10 -0.74
N ALA A 199 9.05 -10.63 -0.85
CA ALA A 199 8.48 -11.02 -2.12
C ALA A 199 8.25 -9.82 -3.05
N TYR A 200 7.78 -8.69 -2.50
CA TYR A 200 7.60 -7.46 -3.25
C TYR A 200 8.92 -6.93 -3.81
N PHE A 201 9.98 -6.85 -2.98
CA PHE A 201 11.31 -6.44 -3.42
C PHE A 201 11.89 -7.41 -4.45
N ALA A 202 11.75 -8.72 -4.23
CA ALA A 202 12.23 -9.72 -5.17
C ALA A 202 11.58 -9.53 -6.55
N LEU A 203 10.26 -9.38 -6.59
CA LEU A 203 9.50 -9.21 -7.82
C LEU A 203 9.88 -7.92 -8.56
N GLU A 204 9.89 -6.78 -7.86
CA GLU A 204 10.16 -5.49 -8.51
C GLU A 204 11.62 -5.39 -8.98
N TRP A 205 12.57 -5.77 -8.13
CA TRP A 205 13.98 -5.77 -8.52
C TRP A 205 14.30 -6.83 -9.57
N GLY A 206 13.69 -8.02 -9.46
CA GLY A 206 13.82 -9.09 -10.46
C GLY A 206 13.39 -8.63 -11.85
N LYS A 207 12.26 -7.91 -11.96
CA LYS A 207 11.80 -7.32 -13.23
C LYS A 207 12.81 -6.31 -13.78
N LEU A 208 13.36 -5.43 -12.93
CA LEU A 208 14.33 -4.41 -13.35
C LEU A 208 15.63 -5.06 -13.86
N PHE A 209 16.14 -6.07 -13.16
CA PHE A 209 17.29 -6.85 -13.61
C PHE A 209 16.98 -7.63 -14.90
N GLN A 210 15.75 -8.16 -15.05
CA GLN A 210 15.33 -8.85 -16.28
C GLN A 210 15.29 -7.91 -17.50
N GLN A 211 14.99 -6.64 -17.29
CA GLN A 211 15.08 -5.59 -18.32
C GLN A 211 16.51 -5.19 -18.67
N GLY A 212 17.52 -5.80 -18.03
CA GLY A 212 18.92 -5.55 -18.30
C GLY A 212 19.53 -4.37 -17.55
N LEU A 213 18.80 -3.80 -16.57
CA LEU A 213 19.32 -2.72 -15.75
C LEU A 213 20.37 -3.23 -14.76
N GLU A 214 21.47 -2.54 -14.66
CA GLU A 214 22.47 -2.77 -13.63
C GLU A 214 22.02 -2.22 -12.28
N LEU A 215 22.58 -2.77 -11.19
CA LEU A 215 22.21 -2.38 -9.82
C LEU A 215 22.30 -0.85 -9.58
N ASN A 216 23.34 -0.21 -10.10
CA ASN A 216 23.53 1.24 -9.97
C ASN A 216 22.42 2.01 -10.71
N GLN A 217 22.03 1.54 -11.90
CA GLN A 217 20.95 2.15 -12.68
C GLN A 217 19.60 1.99 -11.97
N ILE A 218 19.35 0.83 -11.40
CA ILE A 218 18.13 0.58 -10.58
C ILE A 218 18.08 1.55 -9.40
N ILE A 219 19.19 1.72 -8.68
CA ILE A 219 19.27 2.64 -7.54
C ILE A 219 19.04 4.09 -8.00
N GLU A 220 19.65 4.52 -9.10
CA GLU A 220 19.43 5.89 -9.64
C GLU A 220 17.97 6.10 -10.05
N CYS A 221 17.37 5.16 -10.77
CA CYS A 221 15.96 5.23 -11.14
C CYS A 221 15.04 5.35 -9.91
N LEU A 222 15.31 4.59 -8.84
CA LEU A 222 14.55 4.65 -7.60
C LEU A 222 14.67 6.00 -6.88
N LEU A 223 15.79 6.72 -7.08
CA LEU A 223 16.05 8.01 -6.43
C LEU A 223 15.44 9.21 -7.18
N VAL A 224 15.23 9.10 -8.51
CA VAL A 224 14.72 10.19 -9.35
C VAL A 224 13.23 10.47 -9.07
N ILE A 225 12.47 9.50 -8.61
CA ILE A 225 11.03 9.65 -8.43
C ILE A 225 10.71 10.47 -7.19
N ASP A 226 9.99 11.57 -7.40
CA ASP A 226 9.49 12.42 -6.33
C ASP A 226 8.42 11.66 -5.50
N GLY A 227 8.81 11.22 -4.33
CA GLY A 227 7.90 10.60 -3.37
C GLY A 227 8.63 9.78 -2.31
N LYS A 228 8.23 9.92 -1.07
CA LYS A 228 8.80 9.13 0.02
C LYS A 228 8.22 7.71 0.00
N SER A 229 9.02 6.74 -0.40
CA SER A 229 8.69 5.30 -0.32
C SER A 229 9.78 4.55 0.45
N LEU A 230 9.44 3.34 0.95
CA LEU A 230 10.44 2.46 1.56
C LEU A 230 11.55 2.10 0.57
N MET A 231 11.16 1.85 -0.69
CA MET A 231 12.10 1.46 -1.74
C MET A 231 13.10 2.57 -2.05
N GLN A 232 12.63 3.82 -2.08
CA GLN A 232 13.49 4.99 -2.29
C GLN A 232 14.45 5.22 -1.11
N GLU A 233 13.96 5.13 0.14
CA GLU A 233 14.83 5.27 1.32
C GLU A 233 15.87 4.15 1.38
N LEU A 234 15.47 2.92 1.04
CA LEU A 234 16.38 1.79 0.96
C LEU A 234 17.42 1.99 -0.14
N ALA A 235 17.01 2.45 -1.33
CA ALA A 235 17.92 2.78 -2.42
C ALA A 235 18.94 3.84 -2.02
N ALA A 236 18.51 4.89 -1.30
CA ALA A 236 19.39 5.93 -0.78
C ALA A 236 20.46 5.40 0.20
N GLU A 237 20.04 4.55 1.15
CA GLU A 237 21.01 3.90 2.07
C GLU A 237 21.94 2.93 1.33
N LEU A 238 21.40 2.13 0.40
CA LEU A 238 22.20 1.18 -0.38
C LEU A 238 23.22 1.89 -1.26
N LYS A 239 22.87 3.02 -1.90
CA LYS A 239 23.81 3.82 -2.71
C LYS A 239 25.08 4.15 -1.93
N ILE A 240 24.92 4.63 -0.70
CA ILE A 240 26.06 5.04 0.15
C ILE A 240 26.89 3.80 0.55
N ARG A 241 26.22 2.70 0.93
CA ARG A 241 26.89 1.53 1.47
C ARG A 241 27.58 0.68 0.40
N LEU A 242 26.98 0.56 -0.77
CA LEU A 242 27.58 -0.11 -1.92
C LEU A 242 28.81 0.66 -2.44
N ALA A 243 28.79 2.00 -2.41
CA ALA A 243 29.96 2.81 -2.72
C ALA A 243 31.14 2.59 -1.75
N GLN A 244 30.87 2.07 -0.53
CA GLN A 244 31.88 1.67 0.45
C GLN A 244 32.44 0.25 0.21
N GLY A 245 32.03 -0.44 -0.86
CA GLY A 245 32.46 -1.78 -1.22
C GLY A 245 31.71 -2.93 -0.55
N ASN A 246 30.59 -2.65 0.11
CA ASN A 246 29.73 -3.70 0.68
C ASN A 246 28.96 -4.41 -0.44
N THR A 247 28.63 -5.70 -0.24
CA THR A 247 27.77 -6.46 -1.16
C THR A 247 26.29 -6.16 -0.89
N LEU A 248 25.46 -6.23 -1.93
CA LEU A 248 24.01 -6.02 -1.82
C LEU A 248 23.37 -6.97 -0.81
N ALA A 249 23.73 -8.28 -0.88
CA ALA A 249 23.21 -9.29 0.02
C ALA A 249 23.52 -9.01 1.49
N ALA A 250 24.76 -8.57 1.79
CA ALA A 250 25.16 -8.24 3.16
C ALA A 250 24.38 -7.05 3.71
N GLU A 251 24.14 -6.04 2.89
CA GLU A 251 23.39 -4.86 3.31
C GLU A 251 21.89 -5.17 3.48
N LEU A 252 21.27 -5.90 2.56
CA LEU A 252 19.87 -6.32 2.67
C LEU A 252 19.61 -7.17 3.92
N GLY A 253 20.58 -8.00 4.32
CA GLY A 253 20.50 -8.81 5.55
C GLY A 253 20.43 -8.01 6.86
N ARG A 254 20.74 -6.71 6.85
CA ARG A 254 20.66 -5.82 8.03
C ARG A 254 19.25 -5.33 8.33
N TYR A 255 18.32 -5.49 7.39
CA TYR A 255 16.96 -5.00 7.55
C TYR A 255 16.04 -6.09 8.07
N PRO A 256 15.50 -5.96 9.31
CA PRO A 256 14.65 -6.99 9.93
C PRO A 256 13.29 -7.15 9.23
N PHE A 257 12.92 -6.23 8.35
CA PHE A 257 11.71 -6.32 7.51
C PHE A 257 11.95 -7.06 6.19
N LEU A 258 13.16 -7.58 5.96
CA LEU A 258 13.48 -8.49 4.87
C LEU A 258 13.84 -9.87 5.45
N THR A 259 13.42 -10.93 4.77
CA THR A 259 13.68 -12.29 5.24
C THR A 259 15.13 -12.70 4.99
N LYS A 260 15.63 -13.62 5.78
CA LYS A 260 16.97 -14.20 5.57
C LYS A 260 17.06 -14.96 4.25
N GLU A 261 15.95 -15.56 3.83
CA GLU A 261 15.82 -16.25 2.56
C GLU A 261 16.04 -15.29 1.39
N PHE A 262 15.43 -14.10 1.45
CA PHE A 262 15.62 -13.08 0.42
C PHE A 262 17.09 -12.66 0.31
N SER A 263 17.75 -12.35 1.43
CA SER A 263 19.19 -12.02 1.42
C SER A 263 20.05 -13.15 0.87
N ARG A 264 19.69 -14.42 1.11
CA ARG A 264 20.38 -15.60 0.59
C ARG A 264 20.20 -15.74 -0.92
N ILE A 265 18.98 -15.51 -1.43
CA ILE A 265 18.69 -15.52 -2.86
C ILE A 265 19.50 -14.43 -3.57
N VAL A 266 19.53 -13.21 -3.02
CA VAL A 266 20.34 -12.12 -3.55
C VAL A 266 21.82 -12.49 -3.55
N PHE A 267 22.34 -13.10 -2.49
CA PHE A 267 23.74 -13.56 -2.43
C PHE A 267 24.07 -14.58 -3.53
N GLN A 268 23.17 -15.52 -3.78
CA GLN A 268 23.33 -16.50 -4.87
C GLN A 268 23.32 -15.84 -6.24
N GLY A 269 22.42 -14.86 -6.43
CA GLY A 269 22.33 -14.08 -7.65
C GLY A 269 23.58 -13.24 -7.92
N GLU A 270 24.13 -12.58 -6.88
CA GLU A 270 25.40 -11.85 -6.97
C GLU A 270 26.56 -12.79 -7.33
N ALA A 271 26.67 -13.92 -6.64
CA ALA A 271 27.76 -14.89 -6.86
C ALA A 271 27.73 -15.51 -8.26
N ARG A 272 26.54 -15.67 -8.85
CA ARG A 272 26.33 -16.24 -10.19
C ARG A 272 26.28 -15.20 -11.30
N GLY A 273 26.26 -13.93 -10.97
CA GLY A 273 26.07 -12.83 -11.92
C GLY A 273 24.68 -12.81 -12.59
N ASN A 274 23.67 -13.42 -11.98
CA ASN A 274 22.32 -13.51 -12.55
C ASN A 274 21.22 -13.25 -11.50
N LEU A 275 21.17 -12.03 -11.03
CA LEU A 275 20.17 -11.58 -10.05
C LEU A 275 18.74 -11.70 -10.57
N ALA A 276 18.51 -11.42 -11.87
CA ALA A 276 17.19 -11.51 -12.47
C ALA A 276 16.56 -12.89 -12.29
N LYS A 277 17.31 -13.95 -12.61
CA LYS A 277 16.80 -15.33 -12.57
C LYS A 277 16.57 -15.85 -11.14
N GLU A 278 17.39 -15.41 -10.20
CA GLU A 278 17.29 -15.88 -8.82
C GLU A 278 16.17 -15.14 -8.05
N LEU A 279 15.79 -13.93 -8.48
CA LEU A 279 14.74 -13.13 -7.84
C LEU A 279 13.33 -13.42 -8.37
N LEU A 280 13.19 -13.91 -9.59
CA LEU A 280 11.92 -14.27 -10.24
C LEU A 280 11.66 -15.76 -10.16
#